data_e29f77fe718e2f7b1b83aaa55d6b1f07
#
_entry.id   e29f77fe718e2f7b1b83aaa55d6b1f07
#
_cell.length_a   1.000
_cell.length_b   1.000
_cell.length_c   1.000
_cell.angle_alpha   90.00
_cell.angle_beta   90.00
_cell.angle_gamma   90.00
#
_symmetry.space_group_name_H-M   'P 1'
#
loop_
_entity.id
_entity.type
_entity.pdbx_description
1 polymer ?
#
loop_
_entity_poly.entity_id
_entity_poly.type
_entity_poly.pdbx_seq_one_letter_code
_entity_poly.pdbx_strand_id
1 'polypeptide(L)'
;MLGSVCEVVMLPTNGLEDIIKTVNEKYSLREGDPEWFDPDEFWYLFWCEQEFGTDCYMKIDVSERAIEEEKDWLIEYEGRDETQEYEIYITKARIRVLEYIRANIPVMIDTVIMPLSY
;
A
#
# COMPACT_ATOMS: atom_id res chain seq x y z
N MET A 1 16.70 24.95 -14.08
CA MET A 1 16.52 24.23 -13.89
C MET A 1 16.33 23.48 -13.47
N LEU A 2 16.20 23.20 -13.29
CA LEU A 2 16.10 22.40 -13.01
C LEU A 2 15.42 21.43 -13.06
N GLY A 3 15.42 20.76 -13.39
CA GLY A 3 14.73 19.54 -13.70
C GLY A 3 14.02 18.98 -12.51
N SER A 4 12.79 18.59 -12.73
CA SER A 4 12.09 17.84 -11.72
C SER A 4 12.87 16.57 -11.44
N VAL A 5 13.50 16.49 -10.33
CA VAL A 5 14.01 15.24 -9.84
C VAL A 5 12.79 14.43 -9.40
N CYS A 6 12.53 13.32 -10.07
CA CYS A 6 11.57 12.38 -9.55
C CYS A 6 12.16 11.77 -8.28
N GLU A 7 11.90 12.41 -7.17
CA GLU A 7 12.33 11.87 -5.89
C GLU A 7 11.42 10.72 -5.51
N VAL A 8 12.01 9.63 -5.11
CA VAL A 8 11.31 8.48 -4.57
C VAL A 8 11.83 8.22 -3.16
N VAL A 9 10.96 7.71 -2.31
CA VAL A 9 11.37 7.23 -1.00
C VAL A 9 11.66 5.74 -1.11
N MET A 10 12.82 5.33 -0.62
CA MET A 10 13.18 3.91 -0.56
C MET A 10 12.86 3.36 0.81
N LEU A 11 12.05 2.33 0.84
CA LEU A 11 11.80 1.59 2.08
C LEU A 11 12.89 0.52 2.29
N PRO A 12 13.10 0.07 3.53
CA PRO A 12 13.92 -1.11 3.76
C PRO A 12 13.35 -2.33 3.04
N THR A 13 14.18 -3.32 2.80
CA THR A 13 13.74 -4.59 2.22
C THR A 13 12.60 -5.16 3.05
N ASN A 14 11.49 -5.48 2.37
CA ASN A 14 10.27 -5.98 3.02
C ASN A 14 9.70 -5.05 4.10
N GLY A 15 9.99 -3.75 4.02
CA GLY A 15 9.57 -2.78 5.04
C GLY A 15 8.07 -2.61 5.21
N LEU A 16 7.26 -3.07 4.25
CA LEU A 16 5.81 -3.04 4.39
C LEU A 16 5.30 -3.87 5.57
N GLU A 17 6.01 -4.93 5.96
CA GLU A 17 5.62 -5.70 7.14
C GLU A 17 5.51 -4.80 8.37
N ASP A 18 6.53 -3.99 8.62
CA ASP A 18 6.55 -3.10 9.77
C ASP A 18 5.50 -1.99 9.65
N ILE A 19 5.29 -1.49 8.44
CA ILE A 19 4.26 -0.49 8.18
C ILE A 19 2.88 -1.05 8.46
N ILE A 20 2.59 -2.27 8.02
CA ILE A 20 1.30 -2.92 8.28
C ILE A 20 1.09 -3.13 9.78
N LYS A 21 2.12 -3.58 10.50
CA LYS A 21 2.05 -3.73 11.96
C LYS A 21 1.70 -2.39 12.63
N THR A 22 2.36 -1.32 12.22
CA THR A 22 2.12 0.02 12.75
C THR A 22 0.70 0.50 12.42
N VAL A 23 0.24 0.26 11.20
CA VAL A 23 -1.12 0.62 10.78
C VAL A 23 -2.16 -0.16 11.58
N ASN A 24 -1.96 -1.46 11.77
CA ASN A 24 -2.86 -2.25 12.60
C ASN A 24 -2.97 -1.68 14.02
N GLU A 25 -1.84 -1.32 14.61
CA GLU A 25 -1.82 -0.70 15.95
C GLU A 25 -2.54 0.64 15.95
N LYS A 26 -2.30 1.47 14.94
CA LYS A 26 -2.93 2.78 14.83
C LYS A 26 -4.46 2.70 14.81
N TYR A 27 -5.00 1.69 14.16
CA TYR A 27 -6.44 1.49 14.05
C TYR A 27 -6.98 0.50 15.09
N SER A 28 -6.16 0.12 16.06
CA SER A 28 -6.52 -0.82 17.13
C SER A 28 -7.03 -2.17 16.60
N LEU A 29 -6.46 -2.61 15.49
CA LEU A 29 -6.79 -3.89 14.89
C LEU A 29 -5.90 -4.97 15.46
N ARG A 30 -6.52 -6.06 15.94
CA ARG A 30 -5.83 -7.21 16.50
C ARG A 30 -6.08 -8.43 15.64
N GLU A 31 -5.16 -9.37 15.71
CA GLU A 31 -5.34 -10.66 15.05
C GLU A 31 -6.68 -11.28 15.42
N GLY A 32 -7.45 -11.64 14.39
CA GLY A 32 -8.81 -12.12 14.58
C GLY A 32 -9.88 -11.10 14.25
N ASP A 33 -9.55 -9.81 14.22
CA ASP A 33 -10.50 -8.78 13.79
C ASP A 33 -10.73 -8.87 12.29
N PRO A 34 -11.95 -8.61 11.80
CA PRO A 34 -12.26 -8.72 10.37
C PRO A 34 -11.40 -7.84 9.48
N GLU A 35 -10.95 -6.69 9.97
CA GLU A 35 -10.17 -5.75 9.17
C GLU A 35 -8.66 -5.84 9.43
N TRP A 36 -8.24 -6.68 10.38
CA TRP A 36 -6.82 -6.87 10.64
C TRP A 36 -6.16 -7.50 9.41
N PHE A 37 -5.03 -6.93 9.01
CA PHE A 37 -4.27 -7.45 7.88
C PHE A 37 -2.98 -8.09 8.36
N ASP A 38 -2.70 -9.32 7.89
CA ASP A 38 -1.50 -10.04 8.26
C ASP A 38 -0.28 -9.37 7.63
N PRO A 39 0.68 -8.88 8.43
CA PRO A 39 1.88 -8.27 7.89
C PRO A 39 2.67 -9.19 6.95
N ASP A 40 2.63 -10.50 7.17
CA ASP A 40 3.31 -11.46 6.30
C ASP A 40 2.70 -11.53 4.90
N GLU A 41 1.48 -11.05 4.75
CA GLU A 41 0.76 -11.05 3.47
C GLU A 41 0.86 -9.73 2.71
N PHE A 42 1.85 -8.91 3.01
CA PHE A 42 2.04 -7.60 2.36
C PHE A 42 2.11 -7.68 0.83
N TRP A 43 2.51 -8.84 0.31
CA TRP A 43 2.61 -9.11 -1.14
C TRP A 43 1.30 -8.92 -1.89
N TYR A 44 0.17 -9.08 -1.20
CA TYR A 44 -1.15 -8.99 -1.82
C TYR A 44 -1.67 -7.56 -1.92
N LEU A 45 -1.02 -6.61 -1.27
CA LEU A 45 -1.50 -5.23 -1.28
C LEU A 45 -1.14 -4.48 -2.56
N PHE A 46 0.06 -4.72 -3.09
CA PHE A 46 0.57 -3.98 -4.24
C PHE A 46 1.22 -4.91 -5.24
N TRP A 47 1.33 -4.43 -6.47
CA TRP A 47 1.95 -5.20 -7.54
C TRP A 47 3.46 -5.20 -7.40
N CYS A 48 4.05 -6.36 -7.63
CA CYS A 48 5.49 -6.52 -7.70
C CYS A 48 5.92 -6.23 -9.13
N GLU A 49 6.85 -5.30 -9.31
CA GLU A 49 7.49 -5.08 -10.60
C GLU A 49 8.78 -5.87 -10.67
N GLN A 50 9.00 -6.50 -11.79
CA GLN A 50 10.17 -7.32 -12.01
C GLN A 50 10.97 -6.73 -13.17
N GLU A 51 12.17 -6.23 -12.85
CA GLU A 51 13.08 -5.86 -13.93
C GLU A 51 13.88 -7.07 -14.41
N PHE A 52 14.39 -6.94 -15.61
CA PHE A 52 15.16 -8.00 -16.25
C PHE A 52 16.34 -8.42 -15.37
N GLY A 53 16.32 -9.64 -15.00
CA GLY A 53 17.46 -10.35 -14.50
C GLY A 53 17.40 -10.77 -13.05
N THR A 54 17.12 -9.99 -12.06
CA THR A 54 17.38 -10.46 -10.71
C THR A 54 16.64 -9.80 -9.58
N ASP A 55 16.30 -8.54 -9.68
CA ASP A 55 15.78 -7.83 -8.52
C ASP A 55 14.29 -7.57 -8.64
N CYS A 56 13.54 -8.02 -7.65
CA CYS A 56 12.14 -7.68 -7.53
C CYS A 56 11.97 -6.49 -6.59
N TYR A 57 11.08 -5.61 -6.95
CA TYR A 57 10.72 -4.50 -6.08
C TYR A 57 9.25 -4.17 -6.24
N MET A 58 8.68 -3.54 -5.22
CA MET A 58 7.36 -2.93 -5.30
C MET A 58 7.51 -1.45 -5.54
N LYS A 59 6.75 -0.95 -6.50
CA LYS A 59 6.64 0.48 -6.75
C LYS A 59 5.24 0.89 -6.33
N ILE A 60 5.16 1.76 -5.34
CA ILE A 60 3.89 2.13 -4.72
C ILE A 60 3.60 3.59 -5.00
N ASP A 61 2.50 3.85 -5.69
CA ASP A 61 2.02 5.21 -5.92
C ASP A 61 1.24 5.64 -4.68
N VAL A 62 1.78 6.61 -3.95
CA VAL A 62 1.18 7.14 -2.73
C VAL A 62 0.60 8.54 -2.93
N SER A 63 0.39 8.94 -4.17
CA SER A 63 -0.22 10.23 -4.47
C SER A 63 -1.65 10.30 -3.95
N GLU A 64 -2.13 11.51 -3.72
CA GLU A 64 -3.52 11.71 -3.31
C GLU A 64 -4.48 11.17 -4.35
N ARG A 65 -4.13 11.27 -5.63
CA ARG A 65 -4.92 10.71 -6.71
C ARG A 65 -5.04 9.19 -6.61
N ALA A 66 -3.94 8.50 -6.33
CA ALA A 66 -3.95 7.05 -6.17
C ALA A 66 -4.84 6.62 -5.00
N ILE A 67 -4.79 7.36 -3.90
CA ILE A 67 -5.63 7.10 -2.74
C ILE A 67 -7.12 7.30 -3.08
N GLU A 68 -7.45 8.39 -3.79
CA GLU A 68 -8.81 8.65 -4.20
C GLU A 68 -9.35 7.57 -5.16
N GLU A 69 -8.50 7.10 -6.08
CA GLU A 69 -8.88 6.00 -6.98
C GLU A 69 -9.22 4.74 -6.20
N GLU A 70 -8.44 4.41 -5.18
CA GLU A 70 -8.73 3.26 -4.32
C GLU A 70 -10.04 3.42 -3.56
N LYS A 71 -10.32 4.62 -3.07
CA LYS A 71 -11.60 4.91 -2.39
C LYS A 71 -12.79 4.77 -3.33
N ASP A 72 -12.64 5.20 -4.58
CA ASP A 72 -13.67 5.06 -5.61
C ASP A 72 -13.94 3.58 -5.90
N TRP A 73 -12.89 2.77 -6.02
CA TRP A 73 -13.02 1.34 -6.18
C TRP A 73 -13.74 0.69 -5.00
N LEU A 74 -13.43 1.13 -3.78
CA LEU A 74 -14.08 0.60 -2.58
C LEU A 74 -15.59 0.86 -2.63
N ILE A 75 -15.99 2.07 -2.98
CA ILE A 75 -17.41 2.43 -3.12
C ILE A 75 -18.08 1.52 -4.15
N GLU A 76 -17.42 1.31 -5.28
CA GLU A 76 -17.96 0.45 -6.34
C GLU A 76 -18.12 -0.99 -5.86
N TYR A 77 -17.14 -1.56 -5.19
CA TYR A 77 -17.22 -2.92 -4.67
C TYR A 77 -18.32 -3.08 -3.63
N GLU A 78 -18.47 -2.11 -2.75
CA GLU A 78 -19.52 -2.14 -1.72
C GLU A 78 -20.93 -2.01 -2.31
N GLY A 79 -21.05 -1.37 -3.48
CA GLY A 79 -22.32 -1.19 -4.17
C GLY A 79 -22.75 -2.35 -5.05
N ARG A 80 -21.93 -3.38 -5.21
CA ARG A 80 -22.27 -4.52 -6.07
C ARG A 80 -23.18 -5.51 -5.36
N ASP A 81 -24.05 -6.13 -6.15
CA ASP A 81 -24.97 -7.16 -5.64
C ASP A 81 -24.25 -8.45 -5.27
N GLU A 82 -23.12 -8.73 -5.93
CA GLU A 82 -22.30 -9.89 -5.64
C GLU A 82 -21.34 -9.59 -4.50
N THR A 83 -21.14 -10.59 -3.64
CA THR A 83 -20.25 -10.47 -2.50
C THR A 83 -18.79 -10.31 -2.98
N GLN A 84 -18.21 -9.16 -2.72
CA GLN A 84 -16.83 -8.85 -3.05
C GLN A 84 -16.02 -8.67 -1.77
N GLU A 85 -16.23 -9.56 -0.81
CA GLU A 85 -15.65 -9.44 0.52
C GLU A 85 -14.12 -9.35 0.51
N TYR A 86 -13.49 -10.18 -0.30
CA TYR A 86 -12.02 -10.18 -0.38
C TYR A 86 -11.50 -8.87 -0.98
N GLU A 87 -12.13 -8.39 -2.06
CA GLU A 87 -11.73 -7.15 -2.71
C GLU A 87 -11.91 -5.96 -1.77
N ILE A 88 -13.00 -5.95 -1.02
CA ILE A 88 -13.28 -4.92 -0.02
C ILE A 88 -12.21 -4.95 1.08
N TYR A 89 -11.91 -6.13 1.58
CA TYR A 89 -10.90 -6.32 2.62
C TYR A 89 -9.53 -5.81 2.19
N ILE A 90 -9.06 -6.24 1.02
CA ILE A 90 -7.76 -5.83 0.48
C ILE A 90 -7.72 -4.32 0.21
N THR A 91 -8.78 -3.76 -0.38
CA THR A 91 -8.84 -2.35 -0.72
C THR A 91 -8.81 -1.48 0.53
N LYS A 92 -9.55 -1.86 1.56
CA LYS A 92 -9.51 -1.13 2.84
C LYS A 92 -8.12 -1.16 3.47
N ALA A 93 -7.46 -2.32 3.47
CA ALA A 93 -6.10 -2.43 3.99
C ALA A 93 -5.12 -1.58 3.19
N ARG A 94 -5.23 -1.59 1.87
CA ARG A 94 -4.40 -0.79 0.98
C ARG A 94 -4.57 0.71 1.25
N ILE A 95 -5.80 1.16 1.40
CA ILE A 95 -6.08 2.57 1.70
C ILE A 95 -5.43 2.99 3.02
N ARG A 96 -5.58 2.18 4.07
CA ARG A 96 -4.96 2.48 5.36
C ARG A 96 -3.45 2.61 5.27
N VAL A 97 -2.82 1.69 4.53
CA VAL A 97 -1.36 1.72 4.32
C VAL A 97 -0.94 2.94 3.51
N LEU A 98 -1.64 3.23 2.41
CA LEU A 98 -1.34 4.39 1.58
C LEU A 98 -1.47 5.70 2.35
N GLU A 99 -2.52 5.86 3.13
CA GLU A 99 -2.72 7.06 3.93
C GLU A 99 -1.63 7.22 4.99
N TYR A 100 -1.22 6.13 5.62
CA TYR A 100 -0.14 6.14 6.59
C TYR A 100 1.18 6.58 5.93
N ILE A 101 1.52 6.00 4.80
CA ILE A 101 2.75 6.36 4.08
C ILE A 101 2.68 7.82 3.65
N ARG A 102 1.54 8.24 3.08
CA ARG A 102 1.37 9.63 2.62
C ARG A 102 1.60 10.64 3.75
N ALA A 103 1.14 10.32 4.94
CA ALA A 103 1.28 11.20 6.11
C ALA A 103 2.70 11.26 6.65
N ASN A 104 3.56 10.32 6.30
CA ASN A 104 4.90 10.18 6.87
C ASN A 104 6.04 10.45 5.88
N ILE A 105 5.72 10.91 4.68
CA ILE A 105 6.73 11.28 3.69
C ILE A 105 6.45 12.70 3.18
N PRO A 106 7.46 13.37 2.60
CA PRO A 106 7.26 14.72 2.05
C PRO A 106 6.15 14.77 1.01
N VAL A 107 5.38 15.86 1.05
CA VAL A 107 4.19 16.04 0.18
C VAL A 107 4.53 15.94 -1.31
N MET A 108 5.72 16.35 -1.69
CA MET A 108 6.15 16.35 -3.09
C MET A 108 6.53 14.96 -3.62
N ILE A 109 6.63 13.96 -2.76
CA ILE A 109 7.02 12.61 -3.15
C ILE A 109 5.76 11.77 -3.33
N ASP A 110 5.56 11.25 -4.53
CA ASP A 110 4.39 10.46 -4.89
C ASP A 110 4.68 8.96 -5.02
N THR A 111 5.96 8.57 -4.98
CA THR A 111 6.34 7.17 -5.22
C THR A 111 7.24 6.66 -4.12
N VAL A 112 6.93 5.46 -3.68
CA VAL A 112 7.72 4.71 -2.71
C VAL A 112 8.16 3.40 -3.36
N ILE A 113 9.42 3.06 -3.21
CA ILE A 113 9.98 1.81 -3.74
C ILE A 113 10.45 0.95 -2.58
N MET A 114 10.07 -0.31 -2.60
CA MET A 114 10.48 -1.28 -1.60
C MET A 114 11.17 -2.47 -2.26
N PRO A 115 12.45 -2.69 -1.98
CA PRO A 115 13.10 -3.93 -2.42
C PRO A 115 12.48 -5.15 -1.76
N LEU A 116 12.47 -6.25 -2.48
CA LEU A 116 11.91 -7.51 -2.00
C LEU A 116 13.01 -8.54 -1.85
N SER A 117 12.91 -9.32 -0.78
CA SER A 117 13.81 -10.43 -0.54
C SER A 117 12.99 -11.70 -0.31
N TYR A 118 13.38 -12.75 -0.99
CA TYR A 118 12.76 -14.05 -0.82
C TYR A 118 13.49 -14.87 0.24
#